data_de437cd2b20940199886ec8cb32bc69b
#
_entry.id   de437cd2b20940199886ec8cb32bc69b
#
_cell.length_a   1.000
_cell.length_b   1.000
_cell.length_c   1.000
_cell.angle_alpha   90.00
_cell.angle_beta   90.00
_cell.angle_gamma   90.00
#
_symmetry.space_group_name_H-M   'P 1'
#
loop_
_entity.id
_entity.type
_entity.pdbx_description
1 polymer ?
#
loop_
_entity_poly.entity_id
_entity_poly.type
_entity_poly.pdbx_seq_one_letter_code
_entity_poly.pdbx_strand_id
1 'polypeptide(L)'
;FCLSEAKCAIDEIDAVIFYDKPFLKFNRLLETYLSYAPKGFRSFIMAIPLWLKEKLWLSDVIADELGYEGKILFTEHHESHAASAFFPSPFERAVIVTVDGVGEYATTSISVGNGNKITMLAEQHFPHSLGLLYSAFTYFTGFKVNSGEYKVMGLAPYGTPKYVQTIYDHLIDVKNDGSFTMNMEYFNFAVGLTMTNEKFSSLFSGPARKSESPLTQREMDIAASIQVITEDIM
;
A
#
# COMPACT_ATOMS: atom_id res chain seq x y z
N PHE A 1 14.36 -11.49 -19.53
CA PHE A 1 13.38 -11.03 -20.53
C PHE A 1 13.75 -9.64 -21.06
N CYS A 2 13.79 -8.57 -20.23
CA CYS A 2 14.02 -7.19 -20.69
C CYS A 2 15.33 -7.02 -21.48
N LEU A 3 16.43 -7.58 -21.00
CA LEU A 3 17.73 -7.54 -21.72
C LEU A 3 17.65 -8.28 -23.05
N SER A 4 17.01 -9.44 -23.07
CA SER A 4 16.82 -10.22 -24.30
C SER A 4 15.95 -9.47 -25.33
N GLU A 5 14.89 -8.79 -24.90
CA GLU A 5 14.03 -7.99 -25.77
C GLU A 5 14.75 -6.75 -26.30
N ALA A 6 15.53 -6.08 -25.44
CA ALA A 6 16.37 -4.95 -25.81
C ALA A 6 17.58 -5.36 -26.64
N LYS A 7 17.91 -6.66 -26.74
CA LYS A 7 19.12 -7.21 -27.41
C LYS A 7 20.41 -6.59 -26.88
N CYS A 8 20.48 -6.35 -25.57
CA CYS A 8 21.67 -5.83 -24.92
C CYS A 8 22.15 -6.77 -23.81
N ALA A 9 23.43 -6.71 -23.51
CA ALA A 9 24.04 -7.40 -22.37
C ALA A 9 23.95 -6.55 -21.10
N ILE A 10 24.16 -7.16 -19.92
CA ILE A 10 24.07 -6.46 -18.64
C ILE A 10 25.15 -5.40 -18.47
N ASP A 11 26.31 -5.60 -19.03
CA ASP A 11 27.47 -4.69 -19.05
C ASP A 11 27.30 -3.47 -19.98
N GLU A 12 26.29 -3.49 -20.85
CA GLU A 12 25.89 -2.36 -21.70
C GLU A 12 24.90 -1.42 -21.00
N ILE A 13 24.45 -1.74 -19.77
CA ILE A 13 23.49 -0.94 -19.01
C ILE A 13 24.21 0.16 -18.23
N ASP A 14 23.79 1.42 -18.43
CA ASP A 14 24.37 2.58 -17.74
C ASP A 14 24.06 2.61 -16.24
N ALA A 15 22.85 2.18 -15.85
CA ALA A 15 22.42 2.10 -14.46
C ALA A 15 21.26 1.13 -14.28
N VAL A 16 21.22 0.49 -13.12
CA VAL A 16 20.05 -0.24 -12.60
C VAL A 16 19.34 0.66 -11.59
N ILE A 17 18.02 0.84 -11.75
CA ILE A 17 17.23 1.68 -10.86
C ILE A 17 16.21 0.81 -10.13
N PHE A 18 16.27 0.85 -8.80
CA PHE A 18 15.31 0.17 -7.97
C PHE A 18 14.23 1.16 -7.48
N TYR A 19 12.99 0.70 -7.46
CA TYR A 19 11.79 1.51 -7.27
C TYR A 19 11.48 1.92 -5.81
N ASP A 20 12.38 1.65 -4.87
CA ASP A 20 12.23 1.88 -3.43
C ASP A 20 13.51 2.42 -2.83
N LYS A 21 13.39 3.14 -1.69
CA LYS A 21 14.51 3.53 -0.82
C LYS A 21 14.49 2.71 0.48
N PRO A 22 15.22 1.58 0.57
CA PRO A 22 15.15 0.65 1.69
C PRO A 22 15.42 1.29 3.06
N PHE A 23 16.37 2.23 3.14
CA PHE A 23 16.70 2.93 4.39
C PHE A 23 15.55 3.80 4.88
N LEU A 24 14.81 4.48 4.00
CA LEU A 24 13.65 5.27 4.38
C LEU A 24 12.48 4.37 4.84
N LYS A 25 12.26 3.25 4.16
CA LYS A 25 11.28 2.25 4.62
C LYS A 25 11.63 1.69 5.99
N PHE A 26 12.91 1.39 6.24
CA PHE A 26 13.37 0.92 7.54
C PHE A 26 13.21 1.98 8.62
N ASN A 27 13.51 3.24 8.31
CA ASN A 27 13.30 4.35 9.25
C ASN A 27 11.83 4.48 9.66
N ARG A 28 10.90 4.48 8.70
CA ARG A 28 9.47 4.47 9.00
C ARG A 28 9.07 3.28 9.87
N LEU A 29 9.60 2.09 9.59
CA LEU A 29 9.32 0.89 10.38
C LEU A 29 9.73 1.08 11.85
N LEU A 30 10.95 1.59 12.09
CA LEU A 30 11.45 1.88 13.44
C LEU A 30 10.61 2.94 14.15
N GLU A 31 10.32 4.06 13.48
CA GLU A 31 9.47 5.13 14.03
C GLU A 31 8.08 4.60 14.40
N THR A 32 7.50 3.74 13.55
CA THR A 32 6.21 3.11 13.82
C THR A 32 6.27 2.27 15.09
N TYR A 33 7.25 1.37 15.23
CA TYR A 33 7.37 0.54 16.44
C TYR A 33 7.63 1.37 17.70
N LEU A 34 8.42 2.42 17.61
CA LEU A 34 8.68 3.33 18.74
C LEU A 34 7.40 4.05 19.15
N SER A 35 6.62 4.56 18.20
CA SER A 35 5.38 5.30 18.45
C SER A 35 4.28 4.44 19.09
N TYR A 36 4.26 3.14 18.81
CA TYR A 36 3.28 2.22 19.37
C TYR A 36 3.79 1.41 20.58
N ALA A 37 5.04 1.61 21.00
CA ALA A 37 5.61 0.84 22.12
C ALA A 37 4.74 0.92 23.39
N PRO A 38 4.61 -0.17 24.15
CA PRO A 38 5.22 -1.51 23.99
C PRO A 38 4.44 -2.46 23.05
N LYS A 39 3.37 -1.99 22.40
CA LYS A 39 2.63 -2.79 21.42
C LYS A 39 3.53 -3.15 20.23
N GLY A 40 3.27 -4.32 19.61
CA GLY A 40 4.01 -4.75 18.43
C GLY A 40 5.37 -5.39 18.70
N PHE A 41 5.77 -5.62 19.96
CA PHE A 41 7.06 -6.24 20.28
C PHE A 41 7.28 -7.56 19.55
N ARG A 42 6.24 -8.39 19.43
CA ARG A 42 6.33 -9.70 18.74
C ARG A 42 6.61 -9.54 17.25
N SER A 43 5.91 -8.64 16.56
CA SER A 43 6.16 -8.37 15.14
C SER A 43 7.51 -7.69 14.93
N PHE A 44 7.95 -6.83 15.86
CA PHE A 44 9.26 -6.20 15.83
C PHE A 44 10.39 -7.23 15.81
N ILE A 45 10.40 -8.19 16.74
CA ILE A 45 11.45 -9.23 16.79
C ILE A 45 11.44 -10.17 15.58
N MET A 46 10.31 -10.26 14.86
CA MET A 46 10.22 -11.02 13.61
C MET A 46 10.72 -10.21 12.41
N ALA A 47 10.39 -8.92 12.34
CA ALA A 47 10.69 -8.08 11.19
C ALA A 47 12.14 -7.58 11.18
N ILE A 48 12.67 -7.11 12.30
CA ILE A 48 13.98 -6.44 12.35
C ILE A 48 15.14 -7.32 11.87
N PRO A 49 15.26 -8.61 12.26
CA PRO A 49 16.35 -9.45 11.74
C PRO A 49 16.34 -9.61 10.22
N LEU A 50 15.16 -9.69 9.60
CA LEU A 50 15.02 -9.78 8.16
C LEU A 50 15.52 -8.49 7.46
N TRP A 51 15.14 -7.33 8.02
CA TRP A 51 15.61 -6.04 7.49
C TRP A 51 17.12 -5.87 7.60
N LEU A 52 17.69 -6.17 8.77
CA LEU A 52 19.12 -6.05 9.02
C LEU A 52 19.97 -7.02 8.19
N LYS A 53 19.45 -8.21 7.87
CA LYS A 53 20.21 -9.24 7.13
C LYS A 53 20.11 -9.09 5.61
N GLU A 54 18.97 -8.64 5.10
CA GLU A 54 18.69 -8.71 3.66
C GLU A 54 18.27 -7.36 3.08
N LYS A 55 17.25 -6.72 3.66
CA LYS A 55 16.58 -5.58 3.02
C LYS A 55 17.43 -4.32 2.95
N LEU A 56 18.30 -4.09 3.93
CA LEU A 56 19.21 -2.93 3.92
C LEU A 56 20.39 -3.10 2.97
N TRP A 57 20.70 -4.32 2.58
CA TRP A 57 21.81 -4.65 1.67
C TRP A 57 21.32 -4.91 0.24
N LEU A 58 20.20 -4.33 -0.13
CA LEU A 58 19.55 -4.57 -1.42
C LEU A 58 20.45 -4.19 -2.61
N SER A 59 21.32 -3.20 -2.46
CA SER A 59 22.33 -2.86 -3.47
C SER A 59 23.23 -4.06 -3.80
N ASP A 60 23.76 -4.69 -2.76
CA ASP A 60 24.66 -5.84 -2.91
C ASP A 60 23.90 -7.04 -3.48
N VAL A 61 22.69 -7.28 -2.99
CA VAL A 61 21.82 -8.35 -3.51
C VAL A 61 21.52 -8.17 -4.99
N ILE A 62 21.22 -6.94 -5.43
CA ILE A 62 20.96 -6.64 -6.85
C ILE A 62 22.23 -6.84 -7.69
N ALA A 63 23.39 -6.38 -7.19
CA ALA A 63 24.66 -6.54 -7.86
C ALA A 63 25.00 -8.02 -8.07
N ASP A 64 24.89 -8.82 -7.00
CA ASP A 64 25.20 -10.25 -7.01
C ASP A 64 24.23 -11.04 -7.92
N GLU A 65 22.92 -10.81 -7.80
CA GLU A 65 21.91 -11.52 -8.59
C GLU A 65 21.98 -11.22 -10.09
N LEU A 66 22.36 -10.00 -10.45
CA LEU A 66 22.48 -9.59 -11.84
C LEU A 66 23.89 -9.78 -12.40
N GLY A 67 24.90 -10.03 -11.58
CA GLY A 67 26.31 -9.96 -11.98
C GLY A 67 26.68 -8.57 -12.50
N TYR A 68 26.17 -7.50 -11.86
CA TYR A 68 26.29 -6.12 -12.32
C TYR A 68 27.21 -5.30 -11.42
N GLU A 69 28.27 -4.77 -11.97
CA GLU A 69 29.26 -3.94 -11.25
C GLU A 69 29.06 -2.43 -11.47
N GLY A 70 28.03 -2.05 -12.19
CA GLY A 70 27.73 -0.66 -12.52
C GLY A 70 26.94 0.08 -11.44
N LYS A 71 26.36 1.21 -11.84
CA LYS A 71 25.65 2.11 -10.95
C LYS A 71 24.26 1.57 -10.57
N ILE A 72 23.99 1.38 -9.27
CA ILE A 72 22.66 1.06 -8.74
C ILE A 72 22.09 2.30 -8.06
N LEU A 73 20.91 2.73 -8.48
CA LEU A 73 20.20 3.89 -7.99
C LEU A 73 18.88 3.47 -7.35
N PHE A 74 18.39 4.31 -6.44
CA PHE A 74 17.13 4.10 -5.74
C PHE A 74 16.25 5.34 -5.88
N THR A 75 15.00 5.17 -6.31
CA THR A 75 14.02 6.25 -6.36
C THR A 75 13.00 6.08 -5.23
N GLU A 76 12.21 7.11 -4.96
CA GLU A 76 11.08 6.99 -4.05
C GLU A 76 9.94 6.19 -4.71
N HIS A 77 9.24 5.40 -3.90
CA HIS A 77 8.21 4.48 -4.38
C HIS A 77 7.10 5.19 -5.15
N HIS A 78 6.54 6.26 -4.61
CA HIS A 78 5.48 7.02 -5.27
C HIS A 78 6.00 7.80 -6.49
N GLU A 79 7.25 8.23 -6.48
CA GLU A 79 7.89 8.79 -7.69
C GLU A 79 8.01 7.74 -8.80
N SER A 80 8.37 6.49 -8.44
CA SER A 80 8.42 5.37 -9.39
C SER A 80 7.05 5.04 -9.97
N HIS A 81 6.00 5.05 -9.15
CA HIS A 81 4.62 4.89 -9.63
C HIS A 81 4.23 6.01 -10.59
N ALA A 82 4.48 7.26 -10.22
CA ALA A 82 4.18 8.41 -11.07
C ALA A 82 4.94 8.36 -12.40
N ALA A 83 6.22 8.01 -12.37
CA ALA A 83 7.06 7.85 -13.55
C ALA A 83 6.55 6.73 -14.47
N SER A 84 6.17 5.59 -13.90
CA SER A 84 5.67 4.44 -14.67
C SER A 84 4.35 4.72 -15.40
N ALA A 85 3.54 5.64 -14.87
CA ALA A 85 2.29 6.04 -15.49
C ALA A 85 2.48 7.19 -16.49
N PHE A 86 3.26 8.20 -16.14
CA PHE A 86 3.38 9.43 -16.91
C PHE A 86 4.26 9.29 -18.15
N PHE A 87 5.48 8.79 -18.01
CA PHE A 87 6.42 8.77 -19.12
C PHE A 87 6.01 7.91 -20.33
N PRO A 88 5.34 6.76 -20.18
CA PRO A 88 4.81 6.03 -21.34
C PRO A 88 3.47 6.57 -21.84
N SER A 89 2.86 7.55 -21.16
CA SER A 89 1.59 8.16 -21.56
C SER A 89 1.77 9.10 -22.78
N PRO A 90 0.70 9.41 -23.53
CA PRO A 90 0.78 10.36 -24.62
C PRO A 90 0.73 11.83 -24.17
N PHE A 91 0.72 12.11 -22.87
CA PHE A 91 0.53 13.45 -22.33
C PHE A 91 1.87 14.16 -22.12
N GLU A 92 2.05 15.35 -22.67
CA GLU A 92 3.20 16.20 -22.33
C GLU A 92 3.07 16.83 -20.94
N ARG A 93 1.82 17.04 -20.48
CA ARG A 93 1.52 17.58 -19.17
C ARG A 93 0.29 16.88 -18.59
N ALA A 94 0.40 16.38 -17.36
CA ALA A 94 -0.70 15.72 -16.66
C ALA A 94 -0.59 15.88 -15.15
N VAL A 95 -1.74 15.83 -14.47
CA VAL A 95 -1.80 15.51 -13.05
C VAL A 95 -1.70 14.00 -12.90
N ILE A 96 -0.93 13.57 -11.92
CA ILE A 96 -0.69 12.16 -11.63
C ILE A 96 -1.10 11.91 -10.19
N VAL A 97 -2.02 10.97 -9.99
CA VAL A 97 -2.43 10.50 -8.67
C VAL A 97 -1.91 9.09 -8.49
N THR A 98 -1.21 8.84 -7.38
CA THR A 98 -0.76 7.51 -7.00
C THR A 98 -1.40 7.12 -5.68
N VAL A 99 -1.97 5.92 -5.62
CA VAL A 99 -2.62 5.36 -4.43
C VAL A 99 -2.07 3.96 -4.20
N ASP A 100 -1.53 3.72 -3.01
CA ASP A 100 -0.88 2.46 -2.65
C ASP A 100 -1.21 2.06 -1.20
N GLY A 101 -0.73 0.90 -0.79
CA GLY A 101 -0.72 0.50 0.61
C GLY A 101 0.22 1.39 1.42
N VAL A 102 1.48 1.35 1.12
CA VAL A 102 2.51 2.26 1.66
C VAL A 102 3.84 2.12 0.92
N GLY A 103 4.39 3.24 0.47
CA GLY A 103 5.77 3.36 0.01
C GLY A 103 6.76 3.47 1.15
N GLU A 104 7.64 4.46 1.12
CA GLU A 104 8.48 4.79 2.27
C GLU A 104 7.63 5.35 3.42
N TYR A 105 6.96 6.45 3.17
CA TYR A 105 5.99 7.12 4.05
C TYR A 105 4.67 7.37 3.34
N ALA A 106 4.74 7.79 2.08
CA ALA A 106 3.57 8.12 1.27
C ALA A 106 2.68 6.91 1.04
N THR A 107 1.38 7.13 1.10
CA THR A 107 0.30 6.18 0.84
C THR A 107 -0.59 6.64 -0.32
N THR A 108 -0.64 7.95 -0.53
CA THR A 108 -1.26 8.61 -1.67
C THR A 108 -0.41 9.81 -2.03
N SER A 109 -0.22 10.09 -3.30
CA SER A 109 0.44 11.32 -3.73
C SER A 109 -0.22 11.95 -4.94
N ILE A 110 -0.11 13.27 -5.03
CA ILE A 110 -0.52 14.08 -6.18
C ILE A 110 0.71 14.77 -6.73
N SER A 111 0.98 14.59 -8.00
CA SER A 111 2.10 15.20 -8.70
C SER A 111 1.70 15.77 -10.06
N VAL A 112 2.54 16.60 -10.63
CA VAL A 112 2.41 17.12 -12.00
C VAL A 112 3.60 16.67 -12.81
N GLY A 113 3.30 15.97 -13.89
CA GLY A 113 4.24 15.68 -14.96
C GLY A 113 4.23 16.80 -16.00
N ASN A 114 5.43 17.19 -16.47
CA ASN A 114 5.60 18.16 -17.55
C ASN A 114 6.88 17.84 -18.33
N GLY A 115 6.74 17.36 -19.56
CA GLY A 115 7.87 16.87 -20.36
C GLY A 115 8.59 15.72 -19.67
N ASN A 116 9.85 15.94 -19.29
CA ASN A 116 10.69 14.94 -18.62
C ASN A 116 10.80 15.14 -17.09
N LYS A 117 9.93 15.96 -16.51
CA LYS A 117 9.98 16.29 -15.07
C LYS A 117 8.65 15.95 -14.38
N ILE A 118 8.77 15.32 -13.22
CA ILE A 118 7.66 15.12 -12.27
C ILE A 118 7.93 15.99 -11.06
N THR A 119 6.89 16.69 -10.59
CA THR A 119 6.96 17.52 -9.39
C THR A 119 5.87 17.06 -8.42
N MET A 120 6.26 16.56 -7.26
CA MET A 120 5.36 16.19 -6.18
C MET A 120 4.72 17.45 -5.58
N LEU A 121 3.40 17.46 -5.44
CA LEU A 121 2.62 18.58 -4.90
C LEU A 121 2.10 18.31 -3.50
N ALA A 122 1.59 17.10 -3.25
CA ALA A 122 1.02 16.71 -1.97
C ALA A 122 1.16 15.21 -1.75
N GLU A 123 1.24 14.82 -0.49
CA GLU A 123 1.30 13.43 -0.06
C GLU A 123 0.45 13.21 1.19
N GLN A 124 -0.19 12.04 1.23
CA GLN A 124 -0.73 11.48 2.45
C GLN A 124 0.21 10.38 2.95
N HIS A 125 0.43 10.35 4.26
CA HIS A 125 1.42 9.47 4.86
C HIS A 125 0.79 8.37 5.72
N PHE A 126 1.51 7.27 5.84
CA PHE A 126 1.24 6.19 6.79
C PHE A 126 1.03 6.76 8.22
N PRO A 127 0.06 6.28 9.00
CA PRO A 127 -0.75 5.08 8.79
C PRO A 127 -2.04 5.29 7.97
N HIS A 128 -2.34 6.51 7.53
CA HIS A 128 -3.54 6.84 6.79
C HIS A 128 -3.38 6.46 5.32
N SER A 129 -4.07 5.39 4.90
CA SER A 129 -3.90 4.79 3.58
C SER A 129 -5.20 4.19 3.09
N LEU A 130 -5.63 4.61 1.89
CA LEU A 130 -6.79 4.02 1.20
C LEU A 130 -6.50 2.56 0.83
N GLY A 131 -5.29 2.27 0.36
CA GLY A 131 -4.88 0.89 0.04
C GLY A 131 -4.89 -0.03 1.27
N LEU A 132 -4.34 0.43 2.42
CA LEU A 132 -4.40 -0.37 3.66
C LEU A 132 -5.81 -0.46 4.25
N LEU A 133 -6.64 0.57 4.09
CA LEU A 133 -8.06 0.50 4.44
C LEU A 133 -8.74 -0.60 3.62
N TYR A 134 -8.60 -0.58 2.30
CA TYR A 134 -9.17 -1.62 1.42
C TYR A 134 -8.62 -3.01 1.75
N SER A 135 -7.33 -3.13 2.02
CA SER A 135 -6.68 -4.37 2.46
C SER A 135 -7.19 -4.88 3.81
N ALA A 136 -7.56 -3.98 4.73
CA ALA A 136 -8.18 -4.37 6.00
C ALA A 136 -9.56 -5.02 5.77
N PHE A 137 -10.35 -4.50 4.84
CA PHE A 137 -11.61 -5.11 4.43
C PHE A 137 -11.41 -6.40 3.63
N THR A 138 -10.35 -6.47 2.82
CA THR A 138 -9.93 -7.70 2.13
C THR A 138 -9.65 -8.82 3.14
N TYR A 139 -8.84 -8.52 4.15
CA TYR A 139 -8.57 -9.43 5.26
C TYR A 139 -9.86 -9.83 6.01
N PHE A 140 -10.72 -8.84 6.33
CA PHE A 140 -11.92 -9.08 7.12
C PHE A 140 -12.94 -9.94 6.38
N THR A 141 -13.05 -9.80 5.06
CA THR A 141 -13.87 -10.66 4.20
C THR A 141 -13.24 -12.01 3.90
N GLY A 142 -12.07 -12.32 4.51
CA GLY A 142 -11.40 -13.62 4.46
C GLY A 142 -10.62 -13.90 3.19
N PHE A 143 -10.26 -12.86 2.45
CA PHE A 143 -9.36 -12.94 1.30
C PHE A 143 -7.91 -12.62 1.69
N LYS A 144 -6.99 -13.09 0.89
CA LYS A 144 -5.55 -12.86 1.12
C LYS A 144 -5.17 -11.45 0.70
N VAL A 145 -4.62 -10.68 1.65
CA VAL A 145 -4.07 -9.32 1.40
C VAL A 145 -2.94 -9.37 0.36
N ASN A 146 -2.82 -8.32 -0.43
CA ASN A 146 -1.90 -8.15 -1.56
C ASN A 146 -2.17 -9.05 -2.78
N SER A 147 -3.26 -9.80 -2.75
CA SER A 147 -3.64 -10.64 -3.89
C SER A 147 -5.14 -10.96 -3.94
N GLY A 148 -5.93 -10.40 -3.06
CA GLY A 148 -7.37 -10.66 -2.94
C GLY A 148 -8.25 -9.42 -3.00
N GLU A 149 -7.66 -8.23 -3.13
CA GLU A 149 -8.36 -6.96 -3.23
C GLU A 149 -9.34 -6.96 -4.42
N TYR A 150 -8.92 -7.49 -5.56
CA TYR A 150 -9.79 -7.62 -6.72
C TYR A 150 -11.00 -8.54 -6.49
N LYS A 151 -10.91 -9.51 -5.55
CA LYS A 151 -12.03 -10.38 -5.17
C LYS A 151 -13.07 -9.59 -4.37
N VAL A 152 -12.64 -8.67 -3.52
CA VAL A 152 -13.55 -7.75 -2.80
C VAL A 152 -14.26 -6.83 -3.79
N MET A 153 -13.53 -6.26 -4.74
CA MET A 153 -14.09 -5.47 -5.83
C MET A 153 -15.12 -6.28 -6.64
N GLY A 154 -14.79 -7.52 -7.02
CA GLY A 154 -15.69 -8.40 -7.73
C GLY A 154 -16.88 -8.88 -6.90
N LEU A 155 -16.79 -8.84 -5.57
CA LEU A 155 -17.88 -9.20 -4.65
C LEU A 155 -18.87 -8.04 -4.42
N ALA A 156 -18.41 -6.80 -4.53
CA ALA A 156 -19.17 -5.58 -4.24
C ALA A 156 -20.53 -5.50 -4.98
N PRO A 157 -20.64 -5.84 -6.28
CA PRO A 157 -21.91 -5.80 -7.01
C PRO A 157 -23.01 -6.72 -6.46
N TYR A 158 -22.68 -7.71 -5.65
CA TYR A 158 -23.63 -8.65 -5.05
C TYR A 158 -24.16 -8.20 -3.68
N GLY A 159 -23.65 -7.08 -3.15
CA GLY A 159 -24.01 -6.53 -1.85
C GLY A 159 -24.84 -5.26 -1.94
N THR A 160 -25.34 -4.85 -0.78
CA THR A 160 -25.95 -3.52 -0.55
C THR A 160 -25.01 -2.72 0.36
N PRO A 161 -24.67 -1.45 0.03
CA PRO A 161 -23.66 -0.68 0.78
C PRO A 161 -24.21 -0.11 2.10
N LYS A 162 -24.73 -0.95 2.97
CA LYS A 162 -25.40 -0.55 4.22
C LYS A 162 -24.47 -0.17 5.36
N TYR A 163 -23.16 -0.43 5.24
CA TYR A 163 -22.17 -0.08 6.25
C TYR A 163 -21.41 1.23 5.94
N VAL A 164 -21.77 1.97 4.90
CA VAL A 164 -21.10 3.22 4.52
C VAL A 164 -21.08 4.22 5.68
N GLN A 165 -22.23 4.47 6.31
CA GLN A 165 -22.30 5.39 7.44
C GLN A 165 -21.47 4.89 8.64
N THR A 166 -21.49 3.59 8.92
CA THR A 166 -20.66 2.98 10.00
C THR A 166 -19.17 3.20 9.75
N ILE A 167 -18.72 3.11 8.49
CA ILE A 167 -17.32 3.33 8.13
C ILE A 167 -16.95 4.79 8.37
N TYR A 168 -17.77 5.75 7.92
CA TYR A 168 -17.53 7.18 8.17
C TYR A 168 -17.58 7.55 9.66
N ASP A 169 -18.52 7.02 10.41
CA ASP A 169 -18.70 7.38 11.82
C ASP A 169 -17.56 6.85 12.71
N HIS A 170 -16.93 5.73 12.34
CA HIS A 170 -15.99 5.03 13.22
C HIS A 170 -14.59 4.85 12.68
N LEU A 171 -14.42 4.65 11.38
CA LEU A 171 -13.15 4.20 10.82
C LEU A 171 -12.35 5.30 10.12
N ILE A 172 -13.02 6.27 9.49
CA ILE A 172 -12.36 7.31 8.71
C ILE A 172 -13.06 8.67 8.88
N ASP A 173 -12.27 9.73 8.78
CA ASP A 173 -12.73 11.12 8.72
C ASP A 173 -12.15 11.76 7.46
N VAL A 174 -13.01 11.99 6.46
CA VAL A 174 -12.64 12.53 5.12
C VAL A 174 -12.82 14.03 5.12
N LYS A 175 -11.83 14.75 4.57
CA LYS A 175 -11.84 16.21 4.43
C LYS A 175 -12.29 16.62 3.03
N ASN A 176 -12.66 17.90 2.89
CA ASN A 176 -13.14 18.47 1.62
C ASN A 176 -12.10 18.46 0.48
N ASP A 177 -10.82 18.33 0.81
CA ASP A 177 -9.72 18.24 -0.14
C ASP A 177 -9.38 16.79 -0.55
N GLY A 178 -10.18 15.80 -0.10
CA GLY A 178 -9.97 14.39 -0.36
C GLY A 178 -8.96 13.71 0.59
N SER A 179 -8.26 14.47 1.43
CA SER A 179 -7.44 13.86 2.47
C SER A 179 -8.32 13.23 3.57
N PHE A 180 -7.81 12.23 4.24
CA PHE A 180 -8.56 11.56 5.30
C PHE A 180 -7.66 11.07 6.43
N THR A 181 -8.23 10.86 7.59
CA THR A 181 -7.59 10.20 8.70
C THR A 181 -8.32 8.91 9.06
N MET A 182 -7.54 7.86 9.35
CA MET A 182 -8.06 6.59 9.85
C MET A 182 -8.03 6.56 11.37
N ASN A 183 -9.08 6.03 11.97
CA ASN A 183 -9.11 5.78 13.41
C ASN A 183 -8.36 4.47 13.72
N MET A 184 -7.09 4.61 14.07
CA MET A 184 -6.18 3.48 14.28
C MET A 184 -6.56 2.57 15.47
N GLU A 185 -7.56 2.93 16.28
CA GLU A 185 -8.06 2.05 17.33
C GLU A 185 -8.74 0.76 16.83
N TYR A 186 -9.18 0.76 15.57
CA TYR A 186 -9.85 -0.37 14.93
C TYR A 186 -8.90 -1.26 14.12
N PHE A 187 -7.67 -0.81 13.89
CA PHE A 187 -6.71 -1.47 13.01
C PHE A 187 -5.49 -1.99 13.76
N ASN A 188 -4.95 -3.11 13.28
CA ASN A 188 -3.74 -3.71 13.85
C ASN A 188 -2.53 -3.66 12.90
N PHE A 189 -2.72 -3.29 11.64
CA PHE A 189 -1.69 -3.43 10.61
C PHE A 189 -0.42 -2.61 10.88
N ALA A 190 -0.51 -1.56 11.70
CA ALA A 190 0.67 -0.72 12.00
C ALA A 190 1.80 -1.51 12.67
N VAL A 191 1.46 -2.33 13.68
CA VAL A 191 2.43 -3.10 14.46
C VAL A 191 1.97 -4.52 14.83
N GLY A 192 0.77 -4.91 14.40
CA GLY A 192 0.20 -6.23 14.68
C GLY A 192 0.50 -7.26 13.60
N LEU A 193 -0.03 -8.47 13.80
CA LEU A 193 0.04 -9.58 12.85
C LEU A 193 -1.27 -9.81 12.08
N THR A 194 -2.27 -8.97 12.33
CA THR A 194 -3.58 -8.96 11.65
C THR A 194 -3.87 -7.57 11.14
N MET A 195 -4.79 -7.43 10.19
CA MET A 195 -5.16 -6.12 9.67
C MET A 195 -6.15 -5.39 10.60
N THR A 196 -7.07 -6.13 11.22
CA THR A 196 -8.16 -5.62 12.05
C THR A 196 -8.15 -6.27 13.44
N ASN A 197 -8.92 -5.70 14.38
CA ASN A 197 -9.06 -6.17 15.75
C ASN A 197 -10.52 -6.43 16.13
N GLU A 198 -10.78 -6.74 17.41
CA GLU A 198 -12.12 -7.03 17.91
C GLU A 198 -13.06 -5.81 17.87
N LYS A 199 -12.55 -4.58 18.04
CA LYS A 199 -13.36 -3.36 17.89
C LYS A 199 -13.88 -3.24 16.45
N PHE A 200 -13.03 -3.51 15.46
CA PHE A 200 -13.46 -3.55 14.06
C PHE A 200 -14.53 -4.61 13.83
N SER A 201 -14.35 -5.81 14.38
CA SER A 201 -15.30 -6.91 14.26
C SER A 201 -16.68 -6.57 14.83
N SER A 202 -16.74 -5.80 15.91
CA SER A 202 -18.00 -5.38 16.56
C SER A 202 -18.87 -4.48 15.67
N LEU A 203 -18.24 -3.69 14.77
CA LEU A 203 -18.97 -2.81 13.85
C LEU A 203 -19.73 -3.59 12.76
N PHE A 204 -19.26 -4.78 12.43
CA PHE A 204 -19.75 -5.59 11.30
C PHE A 204 -20.43 -6.89 11.75
N SER A 205 -20.98 -6.92 12.96
CA SER A 205 -21.79 -8.01 13.49
C SER A 205 -21.09 -9.37 13.57
N GLY A 206 -19.77 -9.38 13.82
CA GLY A 206 -19.03 -10.63 14.06
C GLY A 206 -17.59 -10.61 13.57
N PRO A 207 -16.85 -11.72 13.76
CA PRO A 207 -15.44 -11.80 13.43
C PRO A 207 -15.19 -11.78 11.93
N ALA A 208 -13.92 -11.58 11.56
CA ALA A 208 -13.47 -11.77 10.18
C ALA A 208 -13.84 -13.16 9.66
N ARG A 209 -14.26 -13.24 8.40
CA ARG A 209 -14.55 -14.52 7.74
C ARG A 209 -13.28 -15.37 7.68
N LYS A 210 -13.39 -16.64 8.02
CA LYS A 210 -12.28 -17.58 7.81
C LYS A 210 -12.07 -17.81 6.31
N SER A 211 -10.81 -17.87 5.89
CA SER A 211 -10.49 -18.20 4.49
C SER A 211 -11.20 -19.48 4.06
N GLU A 212 -11.63 -19.52 2.81
CA GLU A 212 -12.33 -20.64 2.16
C GLU A 212 -13.68 -21.04 2.80
N SER A 213 -14.17 -20.35 3.84
CA SER A 213 -15.54 -20.56 4.31
C SER A 213 -16.56 -19.93 3.33
N PRO A 214 -17.83 -20.37 3.34
CA PRO A 214 -18.86 -19.79 2.47
C PRO A 214 -18.99 -18.27 2.64
N LEU A 215 -19.17 -17.56 1.52
CA LEU A 215 -19.52 -16.14 1.51
C LEU A 215 -21.00 -16.00 1.88
N THR A 216 -21.29 -14.99 2.70
CA THR A 216 -22.66 -14.65 3.08
C THR A 216 -23.03 -13.25 2.60
N GLN A 217 -24.28 -12.85 2.75
CA GLN A 217 -24.72 -11.51 2.42
C GLN A 217 -23.94 -10.44 3.19
N ARG A 218 -23.48 -10.74 4.40
CA ARG A 218 -22.64 -9.83 5.21
C ARG A 218 -21.36 -9.43 4.48
N GLU A 219 -20.61 -10.39 3.95
CA GLU A 219 -19.37 -10.11 3.23
C GLU A 219 -19.62 -9.34 1.93
N MET A 220 -20.74 -9.62 1.25
CA MET A 220 -21.15 -8.89 0.04
C MET A 220 -21.48 -7.43 0.38
N ASP A 221 -22.25 -7.19 1.45
CA ASP A 221 -22.63 -5.85 1.88
C ASP A 221 -21.43 -5.04 2.39
N ILE A 222 -20.47 -5.70 3.06
CA ILE A 222 -19.20 -5.09 3.47
C ILE A 222 -18.39 -4.70 2.24
N ALA A 223 -18.27 -5.60 1.26
CA ALA A 223 -17.55 -5.32 0.01
C ALA A 223 -18.18 -4.15 -0.77
N ALA A 224 -19.52 -4.12 -0.89
CA ALA A 224 -20.24 -3.01 -1.51
C ALA A 224 -19.98 -1.69 -0.77
N SER A 225 -19.93 -1.73 0.56
CA SER A 225 -19.74 -0.52 1.38
C SER A 225 -18.34 0.06 1.24
N ILE A 226 -17.28 -0.75 1.31
CA ILE A 226 -15.92 -0.25 1.13
C ILE A 226 -15.67 0.21 -0.31
N GLN A 227 -16.32 -0.40 -1.29
CA GLN A 227 -16.24 0.04 -2.68
C GLN A 227 -16.77 1.46 -2.84
N VAL A 228 -17.95 1.78 -2.29
CA VAL A 228 -18.53 3.13 -2.30
C VAL A 228 -17.59 4.14 -1.63
N ILE A 229 -17.03 3.82 -0.47
CA ILE A 229 -16.05 4.68 0.23
C ILE A 229 -14.81 4.93 -0.62
N THR A 230 -14.31 3.90 -1.27
CA THR A 230 -13.13 4.01 -2.14
C THR A 230 -13.40 4.94 -3.33
N GLU A 231 -14.56 4.80 -3.96
CA GLU A 231 -14.98 5.63 -5.10
C GLU A 231 -15.19 7.09 -4.69
N ASP A 232 -15.69 7.34 -3.47
CA ASP A 232 -15.92 8.69 -2.96
C ASP A 232 -14.61 9.44 -2.65
N ILE A 233 -13.60 8.72 -2.16
CA ILE A 233 -12.29 9.29 -1.83
C ILE A 233 -11.45 9.54 -3.10
N MET A 234 -11.55 8.66 -4.11
CA MET A 234 -10.79 8.73 -5.37
C MET A 234 -11.26 9.84 -6.30
#